data_b0c61481989f85db8336fae452ae8d50
#
_entry.id   b0c61481989f85db8336fae452ae8d50
#
_cell.length_a   1.000
_cell.length_b   1.000
_cell.length_c   1.000
_cell.angle_alpha   90.00
_cell.angle_beta   90.00
_cell.angle_gamma   90.00
#
_symmetry.space_group_name_H-M   'P 1'
#
loop_
_entity.id
_entity.type
_entity.pdbx_description
1 polymer ?
#
loop_
_entity_poly.entity_id
_entity_poly.type
_entity_poly.pdbx_seq_one_letter_code
_entity_poly.pdbx_strand_id
1 'polypeptide(L)'
;AYFTIMFSLCQKGGFKILLCGPSDICTQLKQEFSMAGRASYVVDLMQQVYAGAGFLEPDGEVEVVRVARNMLPDAKEDPEVVGLDVSGCRLAFDLGKSDFKVVACIDGKVRRLHPSD
;
A
#
# COMPACT_ATOMS: atom_id res chain seq x y z
N ALA A 1 14.07 3.04 12.21
CA ALA A 1 13.97 1.98 11.17
C ALA A 1 12.64 1.21 11.27
N TYR A 2 12.30 0.60 12.44
CA TYR A 2 11.06 -0.21 12.58
C TYR A 2 9.81 0.54 12.13
N PHE A 3 9.52 1.71 12.71
CA PHE A 3 8.33 2.49 12.36
C PHE A 3 8.32 2.99 10.92
N THR A 4 9.49 3.27 10.35
CA THR A 4 9.60 3.67 8.93
C THR A 4 9.19 2.53 8.01
N ILE A 5 9.66 1.30 8.27
CA ILE A 5 9.29 0.11 7.51
C ILE A 5 7.80 -0.19 7.69
N MET A 6 7.32 -0.19 8.93
CA MET A 6 5.92 -0.41 9.26
C MET A 6 5.01 0.58 8.51
N PHE A 7 5.32 1.87 8.58
CA PHE A 7 4.59 2.92 7.89
C PHE A 7 4.60 2.72 6.37
N SER A 8 5.78 2.39 5.79
CA SER A 8 5.91 2.15 4.36
C SER A 8 5.07 0.97 3.89
N LEU A 9 5.07 -0.14 4.63
CA LEU A 9 4.24 -1.31 4.32
C LEU A 9 2.75 -0.98 4.42
N CYS A 10 2.32 -0.23 5.44
CA CYS A 10 0.92 0.18 5.59
C CYS A 10 0.46 1.15 4.49
N GLN A 11 1.34 2.00 3.97
CA GLN A 11 1.00 3.02 2.98
C GLN A 11 1.15 2.54 1.53
N LYS A 12 2.22 1.80 1.25
CA LYS A 12 2.59 1.39 -0.12
C LYS A 12 2.48 -0.10 -0.37
N GLY A 13 2.39 -0.89 0.69
CA GLY A 13 2.47 -2.35 0.61
C GLY A 13 3.89 -2.84 0.34
N GLY A 14 4.03 -4.14 0.11
CA GLY A 14 5.28 -4.78 -0.26
C GLY A 14 5.43 -6.18 0.35
N PHE A 15 6.14 -7.04 -0.33
CA PHE A 15 6.42 -8.40 0.14
C PHE A 15 7.92 -8.70 0.20
N LYS A 16 8.76 -7.73 -0.19
CA LYS A 16 10.21 -7.84 -0.09
C LYS A 16 10.81 -6.55 0.48
N ILE A 17 11.49 -6.67 1.62
CA ILE A 17 12.12 -5.57 2.33
C ILE A 17 13.63 -5.70 2.17
N LEU A 18 14.26 -4.74 1.49
CA LEU A 18 15.71 -4.68 1.35
C LEU A 18 16.29 -3.77 2.43
N LEU A 19 17.22 -4.29 3.22
CA LEU A 19 17.86 -3.56 4.31
C LEU A 19 19.36 -3.35 4.02
N CYS A 20 19.81 -2.13 4.11
CA CYS A 20 21.23 -1.80 4.08
C CYS A 20 21.63 -1.15 5.40
N GLY A 21 22.51 -1.79 6.16
CA GLY A 21 22.95 -1.30 7.47
C GLY A 21 23.76 -2.31 8.26
N PRO A 22 24.05 -2.01 9.55
CA PRO A 22 24.73 -2.93 10.45
C PRO A 22 24.00 -4.28 10.55
N SER A 23 24.74 -5.36 10.65
CA SER A 23 24.18 -6.72 10.59
C SER A 23 23.26 -7.03 11.77
N ASP A 24 23.60 -6.56 12.96
CA ASP A 24 22.80 -6.73 14.18
C ASP A 24 21.43 -6.05 14.06
N ILE A 25 21.39 -4.83 13.55
CA ILE A 25 20.14 -4.09 13.31
C ILE A 25 19.30 -4.79 12.23
N CYS A 26 19.92 -5.23 11.14
CA CYS A 26 19.20 -5.96 10.09
C CYS A 26 18.65 -7.30 10.60
N THR A 27 19.39 -8.02 11.43
CA THR A 27 18.92 -9.27 12.04
C THR A 27 17.75 -9.02 12.99
N GLN A 28 17.82 -7.99 13.82
CA GLN A 28 16.73 -7.62 14.70
C GLN A 28 15.48 -7.24 13.89
N LEU A 29 15.61 -6.43 12.85
CA LEU A 29 14.49 -6.06 12.00
C LEU A 29 13.89 -7.26 11.26
N LYS A 30 14.71 -8.19 10.80
CA LYS A 30 14.22 -9.45 10.21
C LYS A 30 13.36 -10.24 11.20
N GLN A 31 13.76 -10.32 12.46
CA GLN A 31 12.98 -10.97 13.49
C GLN A 31 11.66 -10.23 13.79
N GLU A 32 11.70 -8.89 13.83
CA GLU A 32 10.51 -8.07 14.08
C GLU A 32 9.46 -8.18 12.96
N PHE A 33 9.90 -8.26 11.70
CA PHE A 33 9.07 -8.44 10.51
C PHE A 33 8.98 -9.91 10.08
N SER A 34 8.71 -10.79 11.03
CA SER A 34 8.39 -12.20 10.82
C SER A 34 7.03 -12.53 11.44
N MET A 35 6.50 -13.71 11.14
CA MET A 35 5.24 -14.18 11.75
C MET A 35 5.30 -14.33 13.27
N ALA A 36 6.49 -14.43 13.85
CA ALA A 36 6.71 -14.47 15.31
C ALA A 36 7.11 -13.09 15.90
N GLY A 37 7.26 -12.07 15.08
CA GLY A 37 7.70 -10.74 15.48
C GLY A 37 6.55 -9.79 15.83
N ARG A 38 6.90 -8.59 16.30
CA ARG A 38 5.90 -7.54 16.64
C ARG A 38 5.08 -7.08 15.44
N ALA A 39 5.63 -7.19 14.22
CA ALA A 39 4.98 -6.80 12.98
C ALA A 39 4.19 -7.94 12.33
N SER A 40 3.96 -9.06 13.03
CA SER A 40 3.31 -10.27 12.49
C SER A 40 1.97 -9.97 11.80
N TYR A 41 1.16 -9.09 12.35
CA TYR A 41 -0.11 -8.69 11.74
C TYR A 41 0.07 -8.06 10.34
N VAL A 42 1.04 -7.16 10.18
CA VAL A 42 1.31 -6.51 8.88
C VAL A 42 1.95 -7.50 7.90
N VAL A 43 2.82 -8.38 8.40
CA VAL A 43 3.43 -9.46 7.60
C VAL A 43 2.36 -10.39 7.07
N ASP A 44 1.45 -10.87 7.91
CA ASP A 44 0.33 -11.72 7.53
C ASP A 44 -0.59 -11.02 6.50
N LEU A 45 -0.93 -9.76 6.74
CA LEU A 45 -1.72 -8.96 5.81
C LEU A 45 -1.04 -8.85 4.43
N MET A 46 0.26 -8.56 4.39
CA MET A 46 1.01 -8.47 3.14
C MET A 46 1.07 -9.84 2.42
N GLN A 47 1.29 -10.93 3.15
CA GLN A 47 1.25 -12.27 2.58
C GLN A 47 -0.10 -12.55 1.92
N GLN A 48 -1.20 -12.32 2.62
CA GLN A 48 -2.55 -12.55 2.08
C GLN A 48 -2.84 -11.70 0.84
N VAL A 49 -2.49 -10.42 0.87
CA VAL A 49 -2.70 -9.49 -0.25
C VAL A 49 -1.90 -9.91 -1.48
N TYR A 50 -0.60 -10.19 -1.31
CA TYR A 50 0.27 -10.49 -2.45
C TYR A 50 0.14 -11.93 -2.95
N ALA A 51 -0.19 -12.88 -2.11
CA ALA A 51 -0.57 -14.23 -2.55
C ALA A 51 -1.90 -14.20 -3.30
N GLY A 52 -2.90 -13.48 -2.79
CA GLY A 52 -4.20 -13.32 -3.47
C GLY A 52 -4.09 -12.62 -4.82
N ALA A 53 -3.10 -11.74 -5.00
CA ALA A 53 -2.81 -11.07 -6.26
C ALA A 53 -1.88 -11.87 -7.20
N GLY A 54 -1.40 -13.04 -6.79
CA GLY A 54 -0.52 -13.91 -7.58
C GLY A 54 0.95 -13.47 -7.65
N PHE A 55 1.39 -12.59 -6.74
CA PHE A 55 2.80 -12.18 -6.64
C PHE A 55 3.62 -13.04 -5.67
N LEU A 56 2.96 -13.75 -4.76
CA LEU A 56 3.55 -14.74 -3.87
C LEU A 56 2.82 -16.08 -4.04
N GLU A 57 3.54 -17.17 -3.79
CA GLU A 57 2.89 -18.46 -3.60
C GLU A 57 1.98 -18.42 -2.36
N PRO A 58 0.94 -19.26 -2.27
CA PRO A 58 -0.01 -19.23 -1.14
C PRO A 58 0.65 -19.41 0.24
N ASP A 59 1.77 -20.11 0.29
CA ASP A 59 2.62 -20.33 1.47
C ASP A 59 3.90 -19.44 1.47
N GLY A 60 3.99 -18.51 0.53
CA GLY A 60 5.12 -17.58 0.39
C GLY A 60 5.18 -16.59 1.55
N GLU A 61 6.37 -16.32 2.05
CA GLU A 61 6.60 -15.39 3.16
C GLU A 61 7.08 -14.02 2.67
N VAL A 62 6.73 -12.98 3.44
CA VAL A 62 7.34 -11.65 3.26
C VAL A 62 8.83 -11.75 3.55
N GLU A 63 9.65 -11.38 2.58
CA GLU A 63 11.09 -11.56 2.62
C GLU A 63 11.79 -10.31 3.17
N VAL A 64 12.64 -10.48 4.18
CA VAL A 64 13.51 -9.40 4.71
C VAL A 64 14.96 -9.77 4.44
N VAL A 65 15.60 -9.03 3.55
CA VAL A 65 16.95 -9.33 3.05
C VAL A 65 17.92 -8.20 3.36
N ARG A 66 19.07 -8.52 3.93
CA ARG A 66 20.16 -7.59 4.03
C ARG A 66 20.97 -7.54 2.73
N VAL A 67 21.16 -6.36 2.18
CA VAL A 67 21.90 -6.15 0.94
C VAL A 67 22.99 -5.07 1.10
N ALA A 68 23.96 -5.09 0.21
CA ALA A 68 24.95 -4.00 0.13
C ALA A 68 24.30 -2.76 -0.52
N ARG A 69 24.85 -1.58 -0.26
CA ARG A 69 24.28 -0.30 -0.72
C ARG A 69 24.14 -0.23 -2.24
N ASN A 70 25.08 -0.78 -2.97
CA ASN A 70 25.06 -0.83 -4.44
C ASN A 70 24.03 -1.82 -5.02
N MET A 71 23.40 -2.61 -4.17
CA MET A 71 22.31 -3.55 -4.55
C MET A 71 20.92 -3.02 -4.25
N LEU A 72 20.83 -1.83 -3.64
CA LEU A 72 19.55 -1.16 -3.48
C LEU A 72 19.12 -0.60 -4.84
N PRO A 73 17.85 -0.77 -5.24
CA PRO A 73 17.33 -0.15 -6.43
C PRO A 73 17.35 1.38 -6.30
N ASP A 74 17.50 2.06 -7.42
CA ASP A 74 17.31 3.50 -7.46
C ASP A 74 15.87 3.86 -7.09
N ALA A 75 15.70 5.04 -6.48
CA ALA A 75 14.39 5.56 -6.21
C ALA A 75 13.65 5.79 -7.54
N LYS A 76 12.54 5.09 -7.72
CA LYS A 76 11.70 5.21 -8.89
C LYS A 76 10.34 5.74 -8.48
N GLU A 77 10.05 6.95 -8.89
CA GLU A 77 8.72 7.54 -8.81
C GLU A 77 8.24 7.82 -10.24
N ASP A 78 7.29 7.02 -10.70
CA ASP A 78 6.58 7.29 -11.94
C ASP A 78 5.21 7.88 -11.56
N PRO A 79 5.07 9.20 -11.47
CA PRO A 79 3.77 9.80 -11.19
C PRO A 79 2.86 9.55 -12.40
N GLU A 80 1.98 8.59 -12.26
CA GLU A 80 0.92 8.40 -13.25
C GLU A 80 -0.12 9.50 -13.03
N VAL A 81 -0.34 10.28 -14.06
CA VAL A 81 -1.36 11.32 -14.04
C VAL A 81 -2.71 10.63 -14.24
N VAL A 82 -3.41 10.36 -13.14
CA VAL A 82 -4.74 9.75 -13.15
C VAL A 82 -5.84 10.81 -13.04
N GLY A 83 -6.96 10.58 -13.72
CA GLY A 83 -8.18 11.36 -13.52
C GLY A 83 -8.25 12.69 -14.26
N LEU A 84 -7.43 12.95 -15.26
CA LEU A 84 -7.50 14.17 -16.07
C LEU A 84 -8.64 14.16 -17.09
N ASP A 85 -9.13 12.99 -17.50
CA ASP A 85 -10.31 12.93 -18.36
C ASP A 85 -11.57 13.14 -17.52
N VAL A 86 -12.19 14.28 -17.67
CA VAL A 86 -13.43 14.67 -16.99
C VAL A 86 -14.65 14.59 -17.89
N SER A 87 -14.50 14.03 -19.08
CA SER A 87 -15.60 13.85 -20.05
C SER A 87 -16.61 12.79 -19.60
N GLY A 88 -17.84 12.91 -20.07
CA GLY A 88 -18.91 11.98 -19.78
C GLY A 88 -19.51 12.11 -18.38
N CYS A 89 -20.31 11.11 -18.00
CA CYS A 89 -20.99 11.03 -16.71
C CYS A 89 -20.17 10.23 -15.72
N ARG A 90 -19.95 10.80 -14.52
CA ARG A 90 -19.22 10.14 -13.43
C ARG A 90 -19.99 10.29 -12.12
N LEU A 91 -19.97 9.25 -11.32
CA LEU A 91 -20.48 9.25 -9.97
C LEU A 91 -19.32 9.00 -8.98
N ALA A 92 -19.26 9.82 -7.94
CA ALA A 92 -18.36 9.59 -6.83
C ALA A 92 -19.18 9.36 -5.56
N PHE A 93 -18.72 8.39 -4.76
CA PHE A 93 -19.34 8.02 -3.48
C PHE A 93 -18.31 8.20 -2.38
N ASP A 94 -18.73 8.86 -1.30
CA ASP A 94 -18.01 8.92 -0.03
C ASP A 94 -18.86 8.18 1.00
N LEU A 95 -18.40 7.00 1.41
CA LEU A 95 -19.11 6.12 2.34
C LEU A 95 -18.52 6.28 3.73
N GLY A 96 -19.09 7.20 4.51
CA GLY A 96 -18.75 7.41 5.91
C GLY A 96 -19.43 6.41 6.85
N LYS A 97 -19.01 6.38 8.10
CA LYS A 97 -19.61 5.50 9.12
C LYS A 97 -21.04 5.90 9.44
N SER A 98 -21.36 7.19 9.43
CA SER A 98 -22.64 7.77 9.83
C SER A 98 -23.43 8.38 8.69
N ASP A 99 -22.80 8.64 7.57
CA ASP A 99 -23.41 9.26 6.39
C ASP A 99 -22.77 8.73 5.10
N PHE A 100 -23.44 8.97 4.00
CA PHE A 100 -22.84 8.79 2.69
C PHE A 100 -23.06 10.03 1.84
N LYS A 101 -22.12 10.33 0.98
CA LYS A 101 -22.22 11.45 0.05
C LYS A 101 -22.10 10.94 -1.37
N VAL A 102 -22.93 11.48 -2.25
CA VAL A 102 -22.91 11.14 -3.67
C VAL A 102 -22.77 12.43 -4.47
N VAL A 103 -21.85 12.43 -5.41
CA VAL A 103 -21.64 13.54 -6.33
C VAL A 103 -21.74 13.02 -7.76
N ALA A 104 -22.61 13.64 -8.54
CA ALA A 104 -22.66 13.43 -9.99
C ALA A 104 -21.87 14.52 -10.70
N CYS A 105 -21.09 14.14 -11.70
CA CYS A 105 -20.35 15.06 -12.56
C CYS A 105 -20.63 14.73 -14.02
N ILE A 106 -20.97 15.75 -14.79
CA ILE A 106 -21.17 15.63 -16.25
C ILE A 106 -20.21 16.60 -16.93
N ASP A 107 -19.30 16.06 -17.74
CA ASP A 107 -18.28 16.83 -18.47
C ASP A 107 -17.53 17.83 -17.56
N GLY A 108 -17.05 17.35 -16.42
CA GLY A 108 -16.32 18.13 -15.44
C GLY A 108 -17.18 19.08 -14.57
N LYS A 109 -18.49 19.15 -14.81
CA LYS A 109 -19.39 20.00 -14.03
C LYS A 109 -20.14 19.20 -12.99
N VAL A 110 -19.96 19.58 -11.71
CA VAL A 110 -20.68 18.96 -10.60
C VAL A 110 -22.17 19.28 -10.72
N ARG A 111 -23.00 18.22 -10.64
CA ARG A 111 -24.45 18.33 -10.51
C ARG A 111 -24.84 17.92 -9.10
N ARG A 112 -25.47 18.81 -8.37
CA ARG A 112 -26.09 18.48 -7.09
C ARG A 112 -27.39 17.75 -7.36
N LEU A 113 -27.53 16.56 -6.78
CA LEU A 113 -28.83 15.91 -6.69
C LEU A 113 -29.57 16.60 -5.52
N HIS A 114 -30.67 17.28 -5.81
CA HIS A 114 -31.51 17.84 -4.77
C HIS A 114 -32.36 16.70 -4.18
N PRO A 115 -32.53 16.62 -2.83
CA PRO A 115 -33.33 15.56 -2.21
C PRO A 115 -34.84 15.56 -2.55
N SER A 116 -35.27 16.45 -3.40
CA SER A 116 -36.68 16.68 -3.75
C SER A 116 -37.02 16.45 -5.21
N ASP A 117 -36.13 15.78 -6.00
CA ASP A 117 -36.43 15.41 -7.40
C ASP A 117 -36.64 13.90 -7.52
#